data_b79c03e3df0609e468a55308562f45e0
#
_entry.id   b79c03e3df0609e468a55308562f45e0
#
_cell.length_a   1.000
_cell.length_b   1.000
_cell.length_c   1.000
_cell.angle_alpha   90.00
_cell.angle_beta   90.00
_cell.angle_gamma   90.00
#
_symmetry.space_group_name_H-M   'P 1'
#
loop_
_entity.id
_entity.type
_entity.pdbx_description
1 polymer ?
#
loop_
_entity_poly.entity_id
_entity_poly.type
_entity_poly.pdbx_seq_one_letter_code
_entity_poly.pdbx_strand_id
1 'polypeptide(L)'
;FRKGRWWDLEMENVDHFGLQNVKIIDHVDEETMRDCPVPSTVFMVASASMNQELEYFVKKNPNVHVVIYTLDFQVAAGAGEMLSKLGIQDVETIQIAVSRLSANHSFKQQPAPWIITGRGE
;
A
#
# COMPACT_ATOMS: atom_id res chain seq x y z
N PHE A 1 -5.72 2.56 8.62
CA PHE A 1 -5.79 3.64 7.62
C PHE A 1 -5.07 4.87 8.12
N ARG A 2 -4.35 5.54 7.25
CA ARG A 2 -3.62 6.76 7.56
C ARG A 2 -4.42 7.99 7.11
N LYS A 3 -4.42 9.04 7.95
CA LYS A 3 -5.09 10.29 7.62
C LYS A 3 -4.54 10.89 6.33
N GLY A 4 -5.41 11.28 5.41
CA GLY A 4 -5.03 11.85 4.15
C GLY A 4 -6.24 12.39 3.41
N ARG A 5 -6.12 12.47 2.09
CA ARG A 5 -7.16 13.03 1.22
C ARG A 5 -8.55 12.40 1.40
N TRP A 6 -8.59 11.12 1.73
CA TRP A 6 -9.84 10.35 1.82
C TRP A 6 -10.28 10.11 3.26
N TRP A 7 -9.67 10.81 4.22
CA TRP A 7 -9.93 10.64 5.65
C TRP A 7 -11.42 10.69 6.00
N ASP A 8 -12.11 11.74 5.55
CA ASP A 8 -13.52 11.93 5.90
C ASP A 8 -14.39 10.83 5.31
N LEU A 9 -14.09 10.39 4.09
CA LEU A 9 -14.83 9.32 3.44
C LEU A 9 -14.61 7.98 4.15
N GLU A 10 -13.40 7.70 4.57
CA GLU A 10 -13.09 6.49 5.33
C GLU A 10 -13.80 6.49 6.68
N MET A 11 -13.80 7.61 7.39
CA MET A 11 -14.51 7.77 8.65
C MET A 11 -16.01 7.56 8.46
N GLU A 12 -16.59 8.14 7.44
CA GLU A 12 -18.00 7.99 7.11
C GLU A 12 -18.36 6.53 6.84
N ASN A 13 -17.55 5.84 6.06
CA ASN A 13 -17.77 4.43 5.76
C ASN A 13 -17.67 3.54 7.00
N VAL A 14 -16.70 3.78 7.87
CA VAL A 14 -16.56 3.03 9.12
C VAL A 14 -17.80 3.21 9.98
N ASP A 15 -18.29 4.43 10.12
CA ASP A 15 -19.49 4.72 10.91
C ASP A 15 -20.75 4.13 10.28
N HIS A 16 -20.89 4.30 8.96
CA HIS A 16 -22.08 3.83 8.22
C HIS A 16 -22.26 2.32 8.32
N PHE A 17 -21.19 1.56 8.21
CA PHE A 17 -21.23 0.10 8.27
C PHE A 17 -21.03 -0.46 9.67
N GLY A 18 -20.83 0.39 10.68
CA GLY A 18 -20.65 -0.03 12.06
C GLY A 18 -19.42 -0.90 12.28
N LEU A 19 -18.35 -0.62 11.54
CA LEU A 19 -17.14 -1.43 11.60
C LEU A 19 -16.40 -1.23 12.92
N GLN A 20 -16.06 -2.34 13.57
CA GLN A 20 -15.33 -2.32 14.85
C GLN A 20 -13.89 -2.82 14.70
N ASN A 21 -13.56 -3.40 13.55
CA ASN A 21 -12.25 -3.96 13.27
C ASN A 21 -11.38 -3.03 12.42
N VAL A 22 -11.76 -1.77 12.28
CA VAL A 22 -11.03 -0.77 11.51
C VAL A 22 -10.65 0.38 12.44
N LYS A 23 -9.37 0.72 12.45
CA LYS A 23 -8.85 1.87 13.18
C LYS A 23 -8.18 2.81 12.18
N ILE A 24 -8.56 4.09 12.23
CA ILE A 24 -8.01 5.11 11.35
C ILE A 24 -6.99 5.91 12.13
N ILE A 25 -5.77 6.02 11.59
CA ILE A 25 -4.67 6.72 12.24
C ILE A 25 -4.15 7.85 11.35
N ASP A 26 -3.48 8.80 11.96
CA ASP A 26 -3.00 10.00 11.29
C ASP A 26 -1.72 9.74 10.47
N HIS A 27 -0.78 9.03 11.05
CA HIS A 27 0.49 8.71 10.39
C HIS A 27 1.13 7.48 11.03
N VAL A 28 2.16 6.94 10.39
CA VAL A 28 2.85 5.74 10.85
C VAL A 28 4.11 6.14 11.61
N ASP A 29 4.10 5.97 12.93
CA ASP A 29 5.26 6.12 13.80
C ASP A 29 5.08 5.30 15.07
N GLU A 30 6.12 5.26 15.90
CA GLU A 30 6.10 4.48 17.15
C GLU A 30 4.98 4.90 18.09
N GLU A 31 4.73 6.20 18.20
CA GLU A 31 3.71 6.71 19.10
C GLU A 31 2.31 6.39 18.61
N THR A 32 2.02 6.68 17.35
CA THR A 32 0.71 6.47 16.75
C THR A 32 0.35 5.00 16.68
N MET A 33 1.35 4.13 16.43
CA MET A 33 1.14 2.69 16.27
C MET A 33 1.26 1.90 17.57
N ARG A 34 1.49 2.57 18.70
CA ARG A 34 1.73 1.90 19.99
C ARG A 34 0.63 0.91 20.36
N ASP A 35 -0.62 1.30 20.16
CA ASP A 35 -1.78 0.49 20.52
C ASP A 35 -2.32 -0.35 19.36
N CYS A 36 -1.62 -0.36 18.24
CA CYS A 36 -2.04 -1.13 17.07
C CYS A 36 -1.35 -2.48 17.06
N PRO A 37 -2.05 -3.54 16.61
CA PRO A 37 -1.39 -4.83 16.39
C PRO A 37 -0.30 -4.70 15.34
N VAL A 38 0.73 -5.53 15.46
CA VAL A 38 1.78 -5.61 14.44
C VAL A 38 1.17 -6.21 13.17
N PRO A 39 1.24 -5.52 12.03
CA PRO A 39 0.60 -6.03 10.81
C PRO A 39 1.35 -7.22 10.22
N SER A 40 0.61 -8.18 9.70
CA SER A 40 1.16 -9.30 8.91
C SER A 40 1.24 -8.96 7.43
N THR A 41 0.37 -8.07 6.97
CA THR A 41 0.35 -7.60 5.58
C THR A 41 0.19 -6.09 5.58
N VAL A 42 0.99 -5.42 4.74
CA VAL A 42 0.93 -3.98 4.57
C VAL A 42 0.68 -3.69 3.09
N PHE A 43 -0.41 -2.97 2.82
CA PHE A 43 -0.71 -2.46 1.49
C PHE A 43 -0.44 -0.96 1.47
N MET A 44 0.34 -0.49 0.50
CA MET A 44 0.72 0.91 0.39
C MET A 44 0.55 1.43 -1.03
N VAL A 45 0.09 2.66 -1.12
CA VAL A 45 0.25 3.44 -2.34
C VAL A 45 1.60 4.15 -2.23
N ALA A 46 2.42 4.05 -3.27
CA ALA A 46 3.77 4.60 -3.24
C ALA A 46 3.77 6.10 -2.92
N SER A 47 4.68 6.50 -2.04
CA SER A 47 4.81 7.89 -1.59
C SER A 47 6.26 8.19 -1.23
N ALA A 48 6.56 9.47 -1.00
CA ALA A 48 7.91 9.89 -0.61
C ALA A 48 8.34 9.33 0.75
N SER A 49 7.39 9.05 1.64
CA SER A 49 7.68 8.51 2.98
C SER A 49 7.65 6.99 3.04
N MET A 50 7.40 6.33 1.92
CA MET A 50 7.21 4.87 1.85
C MET A 50 8.39 4.10 2.44
N ASN A 51 9.61 4.51 2.14
CA ASN A 51 10.81 3.80 2.61
C ASN A 51 10.88 3.78 4.15
N GLN A 52 10.62 4.92 4.78
CA GLN A 52 10.65 5.02 6.25
C GLN A 52 9.53 4.19 6.88
N GLU A 53 8.35 4.22 6.29
CA GLU A 53 7.22 3.45 6.79
C GLU A 53 7.48 1.95 6.67
N LEU A 54 8.07 1.51 5.56
CA LEU A 54 8.44 0.11 5.37
C LEU A 54 9.51 -0.34 6.34
N GLU A 55 10.51 0.49 6.61
CA GLU A 55 11.50 0.20 7.64
C GLU A 55 10.85 -0.08 8.99
N TYR A 56 9.89 0.75 9.36
CA TYR A 56 9.16 0.57 10.61
C TYR A 56 8.46 -0.79 10.64
N PHE A 57 7.71 -1.13 9.59
CA PHE A 57 6.95 -2.38 9.55
C PHE A 57 7.86 -3.61 9.54
N VAL A 58 8.93 -3.58 8.78
CA VAL A 58 9.89 -4.70 8.72
C VAL A 58 10.58 -4.89 10.07
N LYS A 59 10.91 -3.80 10.75
CA LYS A 59 11.52 -3.87 12.08
C LYS A 59 10.57 -4.51 13.09
N LYS A 60 9.28 -4.20 13.02
CA LYS A 60 8.28 -4.76 13.93
C LYS A 60 7.92 -6.19 13.58
N ASN A 61 7.89 -6.53 12.30
CA ASN A 61 7.57 -7.87 11.84
C ASN A 61 8.46 -8.24 10.65
N PRO A 62 9.58 -8.94 10.87
CA PRO A 62 10.47 -9.33 9.78
C PRO A 62 9.82 -10.23 8.73
N ASN A 63 8.68 -10.85 9.04
CA ASN A 63 7.95 -11.72 8.12
C ASN A 63 6.80 -11.01 7.40
N VAL A 64 6.76 -9.68 7.46
CA VAL A 64 5.66 -8.92 6.89
C VAL A 64 5.54 -9.12 5.37
N HIS A 65 4.30 -9.25 4.91
CA HIS A 65 3.99 -9.30 3.49
C HIS A 65 3.69 -7.86 3.01
N VAL A 66 4.39 -7.42 2.00
CA VAL A 66 4.29 -6.04 1.49
C VAL A 66 3.67 -6.05 0.11
N VAL A 67 2.71 -5.15 -0.10
CA VAL A 67 2.08 -4.91 -1.40
C VAL A 67 2.12 -3.42 -1.68
N ILE A 68 2.76 -3.02 -2.77
CA ILE A 68 2.91 -1.61 -3.15
C ILE A 68 2.22 -1.38 -4.49
N TYR A 69 1.40 -0.34 -4.53
CA TYR A 69 0.71 0.11 -5.73
C TYR A 69 1.33 1.42 -6.20
N THR A 70 1.61 1.52 -7.50
CA THR A 70 2.09 2.77 -8.08
C THR A 70 1.70 2.87 -9.57
N LEU A 71 1.51 4.09 -10.03
CA LEU A 71 1.37 4.39 -11.46
C LEU A 71 2.69 4.87 -12.08
N ASP A 72 3.72 5.01 -11.28
CA ASP A 72 5.02 5.52 -11.70
C ASP A 72 5.98 4.37 -12.00
N PHE A 73 6.39 4.27 -13.26
CA PHE A 73 7.32 3.24 -13.71
C PHE A 73 8.65 3.30 -12.98
N GLN A 74 9.18 4.50 -12.72
CA GLN A 74 10.46 4.65 -12.03
C GLN A 74 10.41 4.10 -10.60
N VAL A 75 9.30 4.34 -9.92
CA VAL A 75 9.07 3.77 -8.58
C VAL A 75 9.01 2.25 -8.67
N ALA A 76 8.26 1.72 -9.63
CA ALA A 76 8.15 0.28 -9.81
C ALA A 76 9.51 -0.36 -10.11
N ALA A 77 10.30 0.28 -10.98
CA ALA A 77 11.61 -0.24 -11.35
C ALA A 77 12.60 -0.25 -10.18
N GLY A 78 12.51 0.73 -9.28
CA GLY A 78 13.40 0.82 -8.12
C GLY A 78 12.94 0.06 -6.88
N ALA A 79 11.69 -0.39 -6.85
CA ALA A 79 11.10 -0.98 -5.65
C ALA A 79 11.78 -2.29 -5.24
N GLY A 80 12.18 -3.11 -6.20
CA GLY A 80 12.84 -4.39 -5.91
C GLY A 80 14.13 -4.20 -5.12
N GLU A 81 14.96 -3.26 -5.54
CA GLU A 81 16.21 -2.96 -4.82
C GLU A 81 15.94 -2.40 -3.43
N MET A 82 14.98 -1.49 -3.32
CA MET A 82 14.58 -0.92 -2.04
C MET A 82 14.11 -2.00 -1.07
N LEU A 83 13.24 -2.90 -1.53
CA LEU A 83 12.73 -3.99 -0.70
C LEU A 83 13.83 -4.97 -0.31
N SER A 84 14.75 -5.26 -1.22
CA SER A 84 15.87 -6.15 -0.92
C SER A 84 16.76 -5.59 0.19
N LYS A 85 16.99 -4.28 0.18
CA LYS A 85 17.76 -3.61 1.23
C LYS A 85 17.08 -3.70 2.60
N LEU A 86 15.77 -3.84 2.62
CA LEU A 86 14.99 -3.98 3.85
C LEU A 86 14.84 -5.44 4.29
N GLY A 87 15.40 -6.39 3.55
CA GLY A 87 15.30 -7.81 3.86
C GLY A 87 14.05 -8.48 3.32
N ILE A 88 13.32 -7.81 2.42
CA ILE A 88 12.14 -8.37 1.78
C ILE A 88 12.60 -9.24 0.60
N GLN A 89 12.09 -10.45 0.53
CA GLN A 89 12.44 -11.44 -0.50
C GLN A 89 11.24 -11.78 -1.37
N ASP A 90 11.47 -12.59 -2.39
CA ASP A 90 10.44 -13.05 -3.33
C ASP A 90 9.69 -11.86 -3.94
N VAL A 91 10.43 -10.83 -4.32
CA VAL A 91 9.84 -9.62 -4.90
C VAL A 91 9.35 -9.93 -6.31
N GLU A 92 8.08 -9.63 -6.56
CA GLU A 92 7.44 -9.79 -7.84
C GLU A 92 6.80 -8.47 -8.25
N THR A 93 6.99 -8.09 -9.51
CA THR A 93 6.40 -6.86 -10.05
C THR A 93 5.51 -7.22 -11.23
N ILE A 94 4.24 -6.85 -11.14
CA ILE A 94 3.28 -7.08 -12.22
C ILE A 94 2.65 -5.76 -12.64
N GLN A 95 2.20 -5.71 -13.88
CA GLN A 95 1.44 -4.58 -14.41
C GLN A 95 0.05 -5.07 -14.80
N ILE A 96 -0.97 -4.31 -14.41
CA ILE A 96 -2.36 -4.62 -14.72
C ILE A 96 -2.86 -3.61 -15.74
N ALA A 97 -3.17 -4.09 -16.96
CA ALA A 97 -3.72 -3.26 -18.01
C ALA A 97 -5.22 -3.49 -18.07
N VAL A 98 -5.99 -2.38 -18.06
CA VAL A 98 -7.46 -2.43 -18.12
C VAL A 98 -7.92 -1.51 -19.24
N SER A 99 -8.75 -2.04 -20.14
CA SER A 99 -9.44 -1.28 -21.16
C SER A 99 -10.93 -1.36 -20.92
N ARG A 100 -11.63 -0.24 -21.06
CA ARG A 100 -13.09 -0.19 -20.89
C ARG A 100 -13.77 0.21 -22.18
N LEU A 101 -14.81 -0.54 -22.55
CA LEU A 101 -15.69 -0.15 -23.65
C LEU A 101 -16.74 0.80 -23.10
N SER A 102 -16.74 2.04 -23.59
CA SER A 102 -17.71 3.04 -23.15
C SER A 102 -19.07 2.80 -23.83
N ALA A 103 -20.10 3.52 -23.36
CA ALA A 103 -21.43 3.49 -23.95
C ALA A 103 -21.45 3.93 -25.43
N ASN A 104 -20.43 4.66 -25.88
CA ASN A 104 -20.26 5.10 -27.26
C ASN A 104 -19.54 4.07 -28.13
N HIS A 105 -19.34 2.86 -27.64
CA HIS A 105 -18.55 1.80 -28.29
C HIS A 105 -17.09 2.20 -28.54
N SER A 106 -16.57 3.13 -27.73
CA SER A 106 -15.16 3.52 -27.74
C SER A 106 -14.42 2.85 -26.59
N PHE A 107 -13.24 2.27 -26.87
CA PHE A 107 -12.37 1.76 -25.80
C PHE A 107 -11.64 2.91 -25.14
N LYS A 108 -11.68 2.93 -23.82
CA LYS A 108 -10.83 3.80 -23.01
C LYS A 108 -9.79 2.96 -22.32
N GLN A 109 -8.53 3.24 -22.62
CA GLN A 109 -7.42 2.61 -21.90
C GLN A 109 -7.24 3.34 -20.56
N GLN A 110 -7.29 2.58 -19.48
CA GLN A 110 -7.04 3.09 -18.14
C GLN A 110 -5.54 3.13 -17.89
N PRO A 111 -5.04 4.04 -17.02
CA PRO A 111 -3.66 3.95 -16.59
C PRO A 111 -3.36 2.56 -16.03
N ALA A 112 -2.25 1.98 -16.45
CA ALA A 112 -1.89 0.62 -16.05
C ALA A 112 -1.01 0.67 -14.78
N PRO A 113 -1.55 0.30 -13.62
CA PRO A 113 -0.80 0.34 -12.37
C PRO A 113 0.22 -0.80 -12.30
N TRP A 114 1.26 -0.56 -11.51
CA TRP A 114 2.23 -1.57 -11.13
C TRP A 114 1.93 -2.03 -9.71
N ILE A 115 1.96 -3.33 -9.50
CA ILE A 115 1.81 -3.95 -8.18
C ILE A 115 3.12 -4.67 -7.87
N ILE A 116 3.75 -4.26 -6.79
CA ILE A 116 5.00 -4.87 -6.34
C ILE A 116 4.71 -5.61 -5.03
N THR A 117 5.02 -6.88 -4.98
CA THR A 117 4.79 -7.70 -3.79
C THR A 117 6.11 -8.29 -3.31
N GLY A 118 6.20 -8.51 -2.02
CA GLY A 118 7.35 -9.17 -1.42
C GLY A 118 7.03 -9.63 -0.02
N ARG A 119 7.86 -10.49 0.52
CA ARG A 119 7.67 -11.04 1.85
C ARG A 119 8.99 -11.00 2.61
N GLY A 120 8.93 -10.56 3.87
CA GLY A 120 10.05 -10.64 4.78
C GLY A 120 10.30 -12.07 5.24
N GLU A 121 11.49 -12.32 5.73
CA GLU A 121 11.84 -13.61 6.31
C GLU A 121 11.27 -13.83 7.69
#